data_87a40210a74c178eeb6d4df66a123401
#
_entry.id   87a40210a74c178eeb6d4df66a123401
#
_cell.length_a   1.000
_cell.length_b   1.000
_cell.length_c   1.000
_cell.angle_alpha   90.00
_cell.angle_beta   90.00
_cell.angle_gamma   90.00
#
_symmetry.space_group_name_H-M   'P 1'
#
loop_
_entity.id
_entity.type
_entity.pdbx_description
1 polymer ?
#
loop_
_entity_poly.entity_id
_entity_poly.type
_entity_poly.pdbx_seq_one_letter_code
_entity_poly.pdbx_strand_id
1 'polypeptide(L)'
;MSTPAILAEDLHKSFGETHALAGLNLAADEGTILGVLGPNGAGKTTAVRILTTLLKPDSGRATVAGLDVVKDAAKLRSQIGLAGQYAAVDENLTGKENLEMVGRLYHLGRAVSSQRADELLERLELTDAASRPAKTYSGGMRRRLDLGAALVARPPVLFLDEPTSGLDPRSRIGMWEVIRQLVRTGSTSVSYTHLTLPTILLV
;
A
#
# COMPACT_ATOMS: atom_id res chain seq x y z
N MET A 1 14.11 -21.53 -8.10
CA MET A 1 13.22 -20.48 -8.61
C MET A 1 12.64 -19.81 -7.39
N SER A 2 12.83 -18.51 -7.18
CA SER A 2 12.23 -17.77 -6.08
C SER A 2 10.70 -17.74 -6.25
N THR A 3 9.97 -17.98 -5.19
CA THR A 3 8.51 -17.81 -5.21
C THR A 3 8.21 -16.30 -5.33
N PRO A 4 7.37 -15.85 -6.26
CA PRO A 4 7.05 -14.44 -6.38
C PRO A 4 6.34 -13.94 -5.11
N ALA A 5 6.60 -12.69 -4.72
CA ALA A 5 5.93 -12.05 -3.59
C ALA A 5 4.43 -11.89 -3.84
N ILE A 6 4.04 -11.74 -5.10
CA ILE A 6 2.65 -11.68 -5.54
C ILE A 6 2.51 -12.54 -6.79
N LEU A 7 1.49 -13.40 -6.79
CA LEU A 7 1.10 -14.20 -7.96
C LEU A 7 -0.42 -14.20 -8.06
N ALA A 8 -0.93 -13.86 -9.22
CA ALA A 8 -2.33 -13.99 -9.57
C ALA A 8 -2.44 -14.78 -10.89
N GLU A 9 -3.33 -15.76 -10.94
CA GLU A 9 -3.51 -16.64 -12.08
C GLU A 9 -4.99 -16.76 -12.41
N ASP A 10 -5.31 -16.36 -13.62
CA ASP A 10 -6.65 -16.44 -14.22
C ASP A 10 -7.74 -15.87 -13.31
N LEU A 11 -7.49 -14.69 -12.70
CA LEU A 11 -8.45 -14.07 -11.80
C LEU A 11 -9.63 -13.50 -12.57
N HIS A 12 -10.84 -13.90 -12.15
CA HIS A 12 -12.09 -13.37 -12.66
C HIS A 12 -12.90 -12.70 -11.55
N LYS A 13 -13.57 -11.60 -11.91
CA LYS A 13 -14.53 -10.91 -11.04
C LYS A 13 -15.57 -10.17 -11.86
N SER A 14 -16.84 -10.43 -11.54
CA SER A 14 -17.97 -9.75 -12.16
C SER A 14 -18.85 -9.07 -11.11
N PHE A 15 -19.48 -7.97 -11.50
CA PHE A 15 -20.50 -7.24 -10.75
C PHE A 15 -21.74 -7.11 -11.64
N GLY A 16 -22.71 -7.97 -11.43
CA GLY A 16 -23.83 -8.13 -12.35
C GLY A 16 -23.32 -8.53 -13.75
N GLU A 17 -23.65 -7.75 -14.77
CA GLU A 17 -23.21 -7.97 -16.15
C GLU A 17 -21.81 -7.42 -16.46
N THR A 18 -21.19 -6.67 -15.54
CA THR A 18 -19.90 -6.07 -15.76
C THR A 18 -18.77 -7.01 -15.34
N HIS A 19 -17.97 -7.48 -16.30
CA HIS A 19 -16.76 -8.25 -16.04
C HIS A 19 -15.60 -7.31 -15.67
N ALA A 20 -15.37 -7.13 -14.36
CA ALA A 20 -14.32 -6.25 -13.87
C ALA A 20 -12.92 -6.87 -14.01
N LEU A 21 -12.81 -8.19 -13.92
CA LEU A 21 -11.62 -8.97 -14.26
C LEU A 21 -12.03 -10.15 -15.12
N ALA A 22 -11.31 -10.38 -16.21
CA ALA A 22 -11.59 -11.44 -17.20
C ALA A 22 -10.32 -12.26 -17.49
N GLY A 23 -9.75 -12.91 -16.44
CA GLY A 23 -8.56 -13.74 -16.57
C GLY A 23 -7.27 -12.95 -16.31
N LEU A 24 -7.23 -12.13 -15.26
CA LEU A 24 -6.03 -11.37 -14.89
C LEU A 24 -4.92 -12.32 -14.43
N ASN A 25 -3.75 -12.20 -15.09
CA ASN A 25 -2.51 -12.83 -14.67
C ASN A 25 -1.50 -11.74 -14.28
N LEU A 26 -0.83 -11.90 -13.12
CA LEU A 26 0.09 -10.92 -12.59
C LEU A 26 1.11 -11.61 -11.68
N ALA A 27 2.37 -11.24 -11.81
CA ALA A 27 3.43 -11.69 -10.92
C ALA A 27 4.34 -10.52 -10.53
N ALA A 28 4.80 -10.52 -9.28
CA ALA A 28 5.81 -9.59 -8.79
C ALA A 28 6.81 -10.33 -7.90
N ASP A 29 8.09 -10.16 -8.17
CA ASP A 29 9.16 -10.73 -7.36
C ASP A 29 9.37 -9.94 -6.07
N GLU A 30 9.97 -10.58 -5.06
CA GLU A 30 10.36 -9.93 -3.81
C GLU A 30 11.32 -8.75 -4.08
N GLY A 31 11.16 -7.67 -3.33
CA GLY A 31 12.03 -6.49 -3.44
C GLY A 31 11.86 -5.72 -4.75
N THR A 32 10.72 -5.85 -5.43
CA THR A 32 10.41 -5.10 -6.66
C THR A 32 9.30 -4.08 -6.47
N ILE A 33 9.20 -3.14 -7.41
CA ILE A 33 8.06 -2.23 -7.56
C ILE A 33 7.29 -2.66 -8.79
N LEU A 34 6.07 -3.15 -8.61
CA LEU A 34 5.16 -3.44 -9.70
C LEU A 34 4.23 -2.25 -9.93
N GLY A 35 4.28 -1.66 -11.11
CA GLY A 35 3.34 -0.62 -11.55
C GLY A 35 2.18 -1.23 -12.33
N VAL A 36 0.95 -1.10 -11.84
CA VAL A 36 -0.26 -1.50 -12.58
C VAL A 36 -0.86 -0.29 -13.26
N LEU A 37 -0.81 -0.27 -14.58
CA LEU A 37 -1.30 0.83 -15.42
C LEU A 37 -2.55 0.41 -16.19
N GLY A 38 -3.41 1.36 -16.48
CA GLY A 38 -4.58 1.12 -17.31
C GLY A 38 -5.61 2.25 -17.17
N PRO A 39 -6.56 2.35 -18.11
CA PRO A 39 -7.64 3.35 -18.07
C PRO A 39 -8.56 3.15 -16.86
N ASN A 40 -9.43 4.15 -16.62
CA ASN A 40 -10.50 4.00 -15.64
C ASN A 40 -11.41 2.85 -16.06
N GLY A 41 -11.83 2.02 -15.09
CA GLY A 41 -12.65 0.84 -15.38
C GLY A 41 -11.87 -0.43 -15.79
N ALA A 42 -10.54 -0.37 -15.96
CA ALA A 42 -9.72 -1.54 -16.34
C ALA A 42 -9.56 -2.60 -15.22
N GLY A 43 -10.30 -2.52 -14.13
CA GLY A 43 -10.28 -3.52 -13.06
C GLY A 43 -9.14 -3.36 -12.04
N LYS A 44 -8.28 -2.33 -12.16
CA LYS A 44 -7.15 -2.11 -11.24
C LYS A 44 -7.54 -2.16 -9.76
N THR A 45 -8.50 -1.36 -9.36
CA THR A 45 -9.02 -1.32 -7.98
C THR A 45 -9.62 -2.66 -7.55
N THR A 46 -10.28 -3.38 -8.48
CA THR A 46 -10.83 -4.71 -8.21
C THR A 46 -9.72 -5.72 -7.94
N ALA A 47 -8.67 -5.73 -8.77
CA ALA A 47 -7.50 -6.59 -8.56
C ALA A 47 -6.85 -6.35 -7.20
N VAL A 48 -6.63 -5.08 -6.83
CA VAL A 48 -6.09 -4.73 -5.51
C VAL A 48 -6.95 -5.23 -4.38
N ARG A 49 -8.25 -4.95 -4.44
CA ARG A 49 -9.18 -5.39 -3.40
C ARG A 49 -9.16 -6.91 -3.22
N ILE A 50 -8.92 -7.68 -4.29
CA ILE A 50 -8.74 -9.13 -4.21
C ILE A 50 -7.40 -9.45 -3.54
N LEU A 51 -6.29 -8.87 -4.02
CA LEU A 51 -4.95 -9.13 -3.48
C LEU A 51 -4.80 -8.68 -2.03
N THR A 52 -5.56 -7.66 -1.60
CA THR A 52 -5.60 -7.19 -0.21
C THR A 52 -6.69 -7.84 0.63
N THR A 53 -7.34 -8.89 0.14
CA THR A 53 -8.40 -9.65 0.83
C THR A 53 -9.70 -8.91 1.13
N LEU A 54 -9.88 -7.71 0.55
CA LEU A 54 -11.11 -6.90 0.71
C LEU A 54 -12.25 -7.39 -0.18
N LEU A 55 -11.94 -8.22 -1.19
CA LEU A 55 -12.90 -8.78 -2.12
C LEU A 55 -12.48 -10.22 -2.47
N LYS A 56 -13.45 -11.11 -2.61
CA LYS A 56 -13.19 -12.47 -3.10
C LYS A 56 -13.29 -12.51 -4.63
N PRO A 57 -12.37 -13.21 -5.33
CA PRO A 57 -12.53 -13.49 -6.75
C PRO A 57 -13.70 -14.46 -6.97
N ASP A 58 -14.24 -14.46 -8.18
CA ASP A 58 -15.27 -15.43 -8.58
C ASP A 58 -14.62 -16.74 -9.02
N SER A 59 -13.46 -16.66 -9.69
CA SER A 59 -12.59 -17.79 -10.04
C SER A 59 -11.13 -17.37 -10.18
N GLY A 60 -10.24 -18.34 -10.43
CA GLY A 60 -8.80 -18.14 -10.42
C GLY A 60 -8.20 -18.25 -9.03
N ARG A 61 -6.90 -17.96 -8.91
CA ARG A 61 -6.18 -18.00 -7.63
C ARG A 61 -5.20 -16.85 -7.52
N ALA A 62 -4.94 -16.41 -6.28
CA ALA A 62 -3.86 -15.48 -6.02
C ALA A 62 -3.21 -15.77 -4.68
N THR A 63 -1.90 -15.49 -4.62
CA THR A 63 -1.10 -15.52 -3.39
C THR A 63 -0.34 -14.21 -3.22
N VAL A 64 -0.20 -13.77 -1.98
CA VAL A 64 0.59 -12.60 -1.60
C VAL A 64 1.44 -12.98 -0.40
N ALA A 65 2.74 -12.70 -0.43
CA ALA A 65 3.70 -13.15 0.58
C ALA A 65 3.58 -14.67 0.88
N GLY A 66 3.34 -15.48 -0.17
CA GLY A 66 3.16 -16.93 -0.06
C GLY A 66 1.83 -17.39 0.57
N LEU A 67 0.90 -16.47 0.89
CA LEU A 67 -0.39 -16.76 1.50
C LEU A 67 -1.52 -16.64 0.48
N ASP A 68 -2.47 -17.59 0.49
CA ASP A 68 -3.65 -17.57 -0.38
C ASP A 68 -4.61 -16.45 0.06
N VAL A 69 -5.03 -15.59 -0.90
CA VAL A 69 -5.85 -14.39 -0.60
C VAL A 69 -7.25 -14.72 -0.07
N VAL A 70 -7.73 -15.96 -0.22
CA VAL A 70 -9.05 -16.41 0.25
C VAL A 70 -8.90 -17.25 1.52
N LYS A 71 -8.05 -18.28 1.48
CA LYS A 71 -7.90 -19.26 2.58
C LYS A 71 -7.17 -18.66 3.78
N ASP A 72 -6.13 -17.86 3.53
CA ASP A 72 -5.26 -17.28 4.55
C ASP A 72 -5.54 -15.79 4.80
N ALA A 73 -6.71 -15.28 4.40
CA ALA A 73 -7.03 -13.86 4.40
C ALA A 73 -6.75 -13.15 5.74
N ALA A 74 -7.06 -13.78 6.86
CA ALA A 74 -6.84 -13.20 8.20
C ALA A 74 -5.33 -13.03 8.50
N LYS A 75 -4.52 -14.04 8.16
CA LYS A 75 -3.07 -14.03 8.33
C LYS A 75 -2.41 -13.04 7.35
N LEU A 76 -2.90 -13.02 6.11
CA LEU A 76 -2.38 -12.13 5.07
C LEU A 76 -2.52 -10.65 5.45
N ARG A 77 -3.63 -10.24 6.08
CA ARG A 77 -3.84 -8.84 6.49
C ARG A 77 -2.76 -8.31 7.44
N SER A 78 -2.12 -9.16 8.22
CA SER A 78 -0.98 -8.76 9.07
C SER A 78 0.35 -8.67 8.32
N GLN A 79 0.40 -9.15 7.07
CA GLN A 79 1.60 -9.18 6.23
C GLN A 79 1.58 -8.14 5.11
N ILE A 80 0.52 -7.34 4.99
CA ILE A 80 0.38 -6.33 3.96
C ILE A 80 0.14 -4.95 4.55
N GLY A 81 0.67 -3.94 3.87
CA GLY A 81 0.31 -2.53 4.08
C GLY A 81 -0.51 -2.03 2.90
N LEU A 82 -1.48 -1.17 3.17
CA LEU A 82 -2.28 -0.51 2.14
C LEU A 82 -2.30 0.99 2.42
N ALA A 83 -1.80 1.79 1.47
CA ALA A 83 -1.96 3.24 1.47
C ALA A 83 -2.76 3.63 0.22
N GLY A 84 -3.83 4.38 0.37
CA GLY A 84 -4.76 4.63 -0.72
C GLY A 84 -5.64 5.85 -0.56
N GLN A 85 -6.71 5.92 -1.36
CA GLN A 85 -7.64 7.05 -1.41
C GLN A 85 -8.38 7.30 -0.08
N TYR A 86 -8.50 6.29 0.77
CA TYR A 86 -9.10 6.43 2.10
C TYR A 86 -7.98 6.48 3.13
N ALA A 87 -7.60 7.69 3.52
CA ALA A 87 -6.59 7.90 4.54
C ALA A 87 -6.99 7.19 5.85
N ALA A 88 -6.12 6.30 6.33
CA ALA A 88 -6.26 5.70 7.66
C ALA A 88 -5.93 6.73 8.77
N VAL A 89 -5.84 8.01 8.42
CA VAL A 89 -5.41 9.11 9.28
C VAL A 89 -6.64 9.79 9.89
N ASP A 90 -6.72 9.79 11.21
CA ASP A 90 -7.68 10.62 11.94
C ASP A 90 -7.17 12.07 11.97
N GLU A 91 -7.97 12.99 11.44
CA GLU A 91 -7.60 14.41 11.32
C GLU A 91 -7.46 15.12 12.66
N ASN A 92 -8.09 14.62 13.72
CA ASN A 92 -8.04 15.23 15.06
C ASN A 92 -6.85 14.77 15.89
N LEU A 93 -6.28 13.60 15.55
CA LEU A 93 -5.05 13.11 16.17
C LEU A 93 -3.83 13.79 15.57
N THR A 94 -2.76 13.87 16.35
CA THR A 94 -1.45 14.32 15.87
C THR A 94 -0.83 13.29 14.93
N GLY A 95 0.18 13.67 14.17
CA GLY A 95 0.91 12.73 13.30
C GLY A 95 1.44 11.53 14.07
N LYS A 96 2.01 11.76 15.25
CA LYS A 96 2.54 10.70 16.12
C LYS A 96 1.43 9.79 16.64
N GLU A 97 0.35 10.36 17.18
CA GLU A 97 -0.79 9.59 17.70
C GLU A 97 -1.44 8.70 16.63
N ASN A 98 -1.54 9.18 15.40
CA ASN A 98 -2.02 8.38 14.27
C ASN A 98 -1.17 7.12 14.07
N LEU A 99 0.15 7.25 13.98
CA LEU A 99 1.04 6.12 13.78
C LEU A 99 1.05 5.18 15.00
N GLU A 100 1.03 5.71 16.21
CA GLU A 100 0.92 4.90 17.43
C GLU A 100 -0.41 4.14 17.50
N MET A 101 -1.52 4.75 17.11
CA MET A 101 -2.83 4.11 17.04
C MET A 101 -2.78 2.91 16.09
N VAL A 102 -2.26 3.11 14.88
CA VAL A 102 -2.11 2.01 13.90
C VAL A 102 -1.20 0.91 14.44
N GLY A 103 -0.07 1.25 15.07
CA GLY A 103 0.80 0.25 15.70
C GLY A 103 0.09 -0.60 16.74
N ARG A 104 -0.78 0.01 17.55
CA ARG A 104 -1.60 -0.73 18.53
C ARG A 104 -2.64 -1.62 17.88
N LEU A 105 -3.25 -1.19 16.76
CA LEU A 105 -4.17 -2.03 15.99
C LEU A 105 -3.48 -3.26 15.40
N TYR A 106 -2.18 -3.16 15.06
CA TYR A 106 -1.34 -4.30 14.68
C TYR A 106 -0.76 -5.06 15.90
N HIS A 107 -1.21 -4.78 17.11
CA HIS A 107 -0.78 -5.44 18.35
C HIS A 107 0.72 -5.33 18.67
N LEU A 108 1.41 -4.28 18.21
CA LEU A 108 2.84 -4.06 18.46
C LEU A 108 3.17 -3.68 19.92
N GLY A 109 2.18 -3.38 20.74
CA GLY A 109 2.37 -2.86 22.09
C GLY A 109 2.77 -1.37 22.11
N ARG A 110 2.63 -0.73 23.27
CA ARG A 110 2.77 0.74 23.40
C ARG A 110 4.17 1.24 23.10
N ALA A 111 5.19 0.61 23.68
CA ALA A 111 6.59 1.05 23.54
C ALA A 111 7.06 0.92 22.08
N VAL A 112 6.80 -0.23 21.45
CA VAL A 112 7.18 -0.49 20.06
C VAL A 112 6.41 0.43 19.10
N SER A 113 5.11 0.66 19.35
CA SER A 113 4.32 1.58 18.52
C SER A 113 4.86 3.02 18.57
N SER A 114 5.27 3.50 19.77
CA SER A 114 5.83 4.84 19.90
C SER A 114 7.19 4.98 19.23
N GLN A 115 8.10 4.01 19.44
CA GLN A 115 9.39 3.99 18.75
C GLN A 115 9.20 3.96 17.24
N ARG A 116 8.29 3.11 16.77
CA ARG A 116 8.03 2.97 15.34
C ARG A 116 7.42 4.23 14.71
N ALA A 117 6.56 4.94 15.47
CA ALA A 117 6.04 6.23 15.06
C ALA A 117 7.16 7.27 14.86
N ASP A 118 8.08 7.38 15.83
CA ASP A 118 9.20 8.31 15.74
C ASP A 118 10.13 7.99 14.54
N GLU A 119 10.49 6.72 14.34
CA GLU A 119 11.27 6.26 13.18
C GLU A 119 10.60 6.64 11.83
N LEU A 120 9.28 6.49 11.73
CA LEU A 120 8.54 6.78 10.50
C LEU A 120 8.38 8.28 10.27
N LEU A 121 8.12 9.06 11.32
CA LEU A 121 8.03 10.52 11.23
C LEU A 121 9.34 11.12 10.72
N GLU A 122 10.49 10.62 11.21
CA GLU A 122 11.81 11.02 10.73
C GLU A 122 12.01 10.66 9.24
N ARG A 123 11.77 9.40 8.86
CA ARG A 123 11.93 8.93 7.47
C ARG A 123 11.02 9.64 6.47
N LEU A 124 9.87 10.10 6.93
CA LEU A 124 8.86 10.79 6.11
C LEU A 124 8.98 12.32 6.18
N GLU A 125 10.02 12.84 6.84
CA GLU A 125 10.23 14.29 7.03
C GLU A 125 9.02 14.99 7.67
N LEU A 126 8.45 14.37 8.71
CA LEU A 126 7.29 14.87 9.44
C LEU A 126 7.61 15.18 10.92
N THR A 127 8.86 15.10 11.33
CA THR A 127 9.29 15.29 12.74
C THR A 127 8.82 16.63 13.31
N ASP A 128 9.00 17.72 12.57
CA ASP A 128 8.62 19.08 13.03
C ASP A 128 7.10 19.26 13.17
N ALA A 129 6.33 18.39 12.54
CA ALA A 129 4.87 18.40 12.59
C ALA A 129 4.28 17.28 13.47
N ALA A 130 5.11 16.42 14.05
CA ALA A 130 4.71 15.22 14.76
C ALA A 130 3.63 15.44 15.83
N SER A 131 3.71 16.56 16.55
CA SER A 131 2.78 16.95 17.63
C SER A 131 1.59 17.81 17.18
N ARG A 132 1.49 18.11 15.88
CA ARG A 132 0.38 18.90 15.33
C ARG A 132 -0.76 17.99 14.90
N PRO A 133 -2.04 18.39 15.07
CA PRO A 133 -3.18 17.64 14.52
C PRO A 133 -3.10 17.50 13.00
N ALA A 134 -3.42 16.29 12.48
CA ALA A 134 -3.29 15.96 11.06
C ALA A 134 -4.17 16.83 10.15
N LYS A 135 -5.27 17.42 10.66
CA LYS A 135 -6.07 18.42 9.95
C LYS A 135 -5.29 19.67 9.53
N THR A 136 -4.16 19.97 10.20
CA THR A 136 -3.30 21.13 9.89
C THR A 136 -2.21 20.80 8.88
N TYR A 137 -2.12 19.54 8.44
CA TYR A 137 -1.13 19.09 7.48
C TYR A 137 -1.48 19.52 6.06
N SER A 138 -0.46 19.82 5.24
CA SER A 138 -0.65 19.94 3.81
C SER A 138 -1.07 18.61 3.19
N GLY A 139 -1.61 18.63 1.97
CA GLY A 139 -1.97 17.39 1.25
C GLY A 139 -0.79 16.41 1.13
N GLY A 140 0.42 16.92 0.84
CA GLY A 140 1.65 16.13 0.78
C GLY A 140 2.04 15.54 2.14
N MET A 141 1.88 16.28 3.22
CA MET A 141 2.16 15.78 4.58
C MET A 141 1.16 14.69 4.98
N ARG A 142 -0.13 14.87 4.68
CA ARG A 142 -1.15 13.84 4.95
C ARG A 142 -0.86 12.56 4.18
N ARG A 143 -0.45 12.69 2.92
CA ARG A 143 -0.11 11.54 2.08
C ARG A 143 1.12 10.79 2.59
N ARG A 144 2.14 11.52 3.08
CA ARG A 144 3.30 10.91 3.74
C ARG A 144 2.91 10.22 5.05
N LEU A 145 2.02 10.82 5.84
CA LEU A 145 1.52 10.19 7.07
C LEU A 145 0.71 8.93 6.78
N ASP A 146 -0.14 8.93 5.74
CA ASP A 146 -0.90 7.75 5.29
C ASP A 146 0.02 6.61 4.85
N LEU A 147 1.09 6.93 4.09
CA LEU A 147 2.14 5.96 3.78
C LEU A 147 2.81 5.43 5.05
N GLY A 148 3.10 6.31 6.02
CA GLY A 148 3.63 5.93 7.33
C GLY A 148 2.73 4.92 8.05
N ALA A 149 1.43 5.17 8.07
CA ALA A 149 0.45 4.27 8.68
C ALA A 149 0.52 2.86 8.06
N ALA A 150 0.60 2.77 6.72
CA ALA A 150 0.74 1.49 6.03
C ALA A 150 2.07 0.76 6.34
N LEU A 151 3.10 1.49 6.79
CA LEU A 151 4.44 0.97 7.08
C LEU A 151 4.70 0.61 8.54
N VAL A 152 3.79 0.96 9.45
CA VAL A 152 3.99 0.76 10.89
C VAL A 152 4.32 -0.70 11.22
N ALA A 153 3.61 -1.66 10.63
CA ALA A 153 3.78 -3.08 10.86
C ALA A 153 4.99 -3.71 10.11
N ARG A 154 5.78 -2.93 9.35
CA ARG A 154 6.86 -3.43 8.47
C ARG A 154 6.40 -4.53 7.51
N PRO A 155 5.36 -4.30 6.73
CA PRO A 155 4.82 -5.33 5.88
C PRO A 155 5.82 -5.72 4.78
N PRO A 156 5.96 -7.02 4.45
CA PRO A 156 6.78 -7.47 3.32
C PRO A 156 6.20 -7.01 1.97
N VAL A 157 4.89 -6.77 1.89
CA VAL A 157 4.21 -6.29 0.67
C VAL A 157 3.40 -5.04 0.96
N LEU A 158 3.60 -4.00 0.14
CA LEU A 158 2.92 -2.71 0.26
C LEU A 158 2.10 -2.44 -1.00
N PHE A 159 0.82 -2.19 -0.83
CA PHE A 159 -0.09 -1.75 -1.89
C PHE A 159 -0.28 -0.24 -1.82
N LEU A 160 -0.09 0.44 -2.96
CA LEU A 160 -0.17 1.90 -3.06
C LEU A 160 -1.19 2.28 -4.13
N ASP A 161 -2.32 2.85 -3.71
CA ASP A 161 -3.34 3.34 -4.63
C ASP A 161 -3.11 4.82 -4.92
N GLU A 162 -2.59 5.12 -6.11
CA GLU A 162 -2.24 6.46 -6.58
C GLU A 162 -1.44 7.29 -5.56
N PRO A 163 -0.29 6.80 -5.07
CA PRO A 163 0.40 7.41 -3.93
C PRO A 163 0.83 8.86 -4.13
N THR A 164 0.86 9.33 -5.38
CA THR A 164 1.29 10.68 -5.74
C THR A 164 0.19 11.52 -6.41
N SER A 165 -1.05 11.05 -6.44
CA SER A 165 -2.17 11.80 -6.97
C SER A 165 -2.41 13.07 -6.15
N GLY A 166 -2.64 14.21 -6.83
CA GLY A 166 -2.88 15.49 -6.18
C GLY A 166 -1.66 16.16 -5.55
N LEU A 167 -0.47 15.57 -5.66
CA LEU A 167 0.77 16.17 -5.16
C LEU A 167 1.39 17.10 -6.21
N ASP A 168 2.01 18.18 -5.74
CA ASP A 168 2.88 19.02 -6.55
C ASP A 168 4.12 18.22 -7.03
N PRO A 169 4.82 18.67 -8.11
CA PRO A 169 5.93 17.93 -8.69
C PRO A 169 7.06 17.58 -7.70
N ARG A 170 7.39 18.48 -6.79
CA ARG A 170 8.46 18.28 -5.80
C ARG A 170 8.06 17.23 -4.77
N SER A 171 6.86 17.33 -4.22
CA SER A 171 6.32 16.36 -3.27
C SER A 171 6.17 14.98 -3.89
N ARG A 172 5.86 14.89 -5.19
CA ARG A 172 5.78 13.63 -5.94
C ARG A 172 7.15 12.94 -6.01
N ILE A 173 8.21 13.69 -6.36
CA ILE A 173 9.58 13.14 -6.41
C ILE A 173 9.98 12.60 -5.05
N GLY A 174 9.81 13.39 -3.98
CA GLY A 174 10.14 12.97 -2.62
C GLY A 174 9.38 11.70 -2.19
N MET A 175 8.10 11.57 -2.54
CA MET A 175 7.32 10.37 -2.24
C MET A 175 7.89 9.13 -2.94
N TRP A 176 8.30 9.24 -4.20
CA TRP A 176 8.93 8.12 -4.93
C TRP A 176 10.30 7.76 -4.37
N GLU A 177 11.07 8.72 -3.87
CA GLU A 177 12.35 8.44 -3.20
C GLU A 177 12.14 7.61 -1.93
N VAL A 178 11.13 7.97 -1.11
CA VAL A 178 10.75 7.19 0.06
C VAL A 178 10.34 5.76 -0.32
N ILE A 179 9.47 5.60 -1.33
CA ILE A 179 9.02 4.28 -1.79
C ILE A 179 10.21 3.43 -2.30
N ARG A 180 11.11 4.01 -3.10
CA ARG A 180 12.33 3.32 -3.58
C ARG A 180 13.23 2.87 -2.44
N GLN A 181 13.40 3.73 -1.42
CA GLN A 181 14.20 3.38 -0.25
C GLN A 181 13.60 2.21 0.54
N LEU A 182 12.27 2.15 0.65
CA LEU A 182 11.55 1.04 1.28
C LEU A 182 11.79 -0.27 0.55
N VAL A 183 11.72 -0.27 -0.78
CA VAL A 183 11.98 -1.45 -1.60
C VAL A 183 13.43 -1.93 -1.45
N ARG A 184 14.41 -1.02 -1.42
CA ARG A 184 15.81 -1.37 -1.17
C ARG A 184 16.04 -2.03 0.19
N THR A 185 15.16 -1.79 1.16
CA THR A 185 15.21 -2.42 2.50
C THR A 185 14.42 -3.74 2.59
N GLY A 186 13.98 -4.28 1.44
CA GLY A 186 13.41 -5.62 1.34
C GLY A 186 11.87 -5.68 1.27
N SER A 187 11.17 -4.54 1.20
CA SER A 187 9.72 -4.55 0.96
C SER A 187 9.41 -4.64 -0.52
N THR A 188 8.38 -5.41 -0.91
CA THR A 188 7.82 -5.39 -2.26
C THR A 188 6.72 -4.36 -2.34
N SER A 189 6.69 -3.54 -3.39
CA SER A 189 5.66 -2.50 -3.54
C SER A 189 4.86 -2.70 -4.82
N VAL A 190 3.53 -2.59 -4.72
CA VAL A 190 2.62 -2.55 -5.87
C VAL A 190 1.94 -1.19 -5.92
N SER A 191 2.16 -0.44 -6.98
CA SER A 191 1.59 0.89 -7.15
C SER A 191 0.64 0.93 -8.34
N TYR A 192 -0.50 1.59 -8.16
CA TYR A 192 -1.45 1.89 -9.23
C TYR A 192 -1.36 3.36 -9.56
N THR A 193 -1.28 3.70 -10.82
CA THR A 193 -1.24 5.09 -11.25
C THR A 193 -1.78 5.24 -12.65
N HIS A 194 -2.34 6.41 -12.95
CA HIS A 194 -2.73 6.81 -14.29
C HIS A 194 -1.58 7.47 -15.06
N LEU A 195 -0.41 7.65 -14.42
CA LEU A 195 0.71 8.41 -14.96
C LEU A 195 1.96 7.54 -15.09
N THR A 196 2.72 7.79 -16.14
CA THR A 196 3.99 7.14 -16.47
C THR A 196 5.02 7.27 -15.35
N LEU A 197 5.50 6.13 -14.85
CA LEU A 197 6.66 6.02 -13.96
C LEU A 197 7.94 5.88 -14.76
N PRO A 198 9.06 6.48 -14.32
CA PRO A 198 10.36 6.16 -14.89
C PRO A 198 10.88 4.84 -14.31
N THR A 199 10.59 3.77 -14.88
CA THR A 199 11.00 2.36 -14.68
C THR A 199 9.79 1.49 -14.37
N ILE A 200 9.21 0.99 -15.43
CA ILE A 200 8.04 0.12 -15.41
C ILE A 200 8.51 -1.21 -15.98
N LEU A 201 8.29 -2.27 -15.22
CA LEU A 201 8.01 -3.55 -15.85
C LEU A 201 6.56 -3.48 -16.33
N LEU A 202 6.38 -3.26 -17.62
CA LEU A 202 5.12 -3.48 -18.30
C LEU A 202 4.88 -4.98 -18.35
N VAL A 203 3.79 -5.42 -17.81
CA VAL A 203 3.19 -6.72 -18.13
C VAL A 203 2.01 -6.48 -19.04
#